data_bf169de8dd4a19c10ddb39388428ddf9
#
_entry.id   bf169de8dd4a19c10ddb39388428ddf9
#
_cell.length_a   1.000
_cell.length_b   1.000
_cell.length_c   1.000
_cell.angle_alpha   90.00
_cell.angle_beta   90.00
_cell.angle_gamma   90.00
#
_symmetry.space_group_name_H-M   'P 1'
#
loop_
_entity.id
_entity.type
_entity.pdbx_description
1 polymer ?
#
loop_
_entity_poly.entity_id
_entity_poly.type
_entity_poly.pdbx_seq_one_letter_code
_entity_poly.pdbx_strand_id
1 'polypeptide(L)'
;MAANTQTIDSQVHCYGKNTVENPWLGFLQGPEQVSGDDMVEAMSEVGVDGALLVSPFNIYGYDPSYILGVYEKHPGKFGLIRPFDPDSSSISEEISEWANTPGVVGARIMFRDPSWSPDHPGLNEILSSSRQQDLPVNIMCSSNLSLFQSLAVKHPETQLVIDHLGIVQPFEPPPSE
;
A
#
# COMPACT_ATOMS: atom_id res chain seq x y z
N MET A 1 33.52 3.35 -13.14
CA MET A 1 32.43 4.26 -12.71
C MET A 1 31.61 3.47 -11.69
N ALA A 2 31.50 3.96 -10.45
CA ALA A 2 30.63 3.34 -9.47
C ALA A 2 29.19 3.48 -9.99
N ALA A 3 28.43 2.36 -9.99
CA ALA A 3 27.01 2.43 -10.29
C ALA A 3 26.37 3.38 -9.26
N ASN A 4 25.59 4.35 -9.73
CA ASN A 4 24.83 5.23 -8.84
C ASN A 4 23.72 4.36 -8.25
N THR A 5 23.91 3.87 -7.02
CA THR A 5 22.91 3.03 -6.33
C THR A 5 21.82 3.96 -5.82
N GLN A 6 20.59 3.75 -6.29
CA GLN A 6 19.43 4.47 -5.79
C GLN A 6 18.98 3.90 -4.44
N THR A 7 18.60 4.78 -3.53
CA THR A 7 17.97 4.43 -2.25
C THR A 7 16.47 4.65 -2.36
N ILE A 8 15.69 3.57 -2.18
CA ILE A 8 14.22 3.61 -2.29
C ILE A 8 13.62 3.25 -0.93
N ASP A 9 12.74 4.12 -0.41
CA ASP A 9 11.92 3.80 0.75
C ASP A 9 10.80 2.82 0.34
N SER A 10 10.68 1.73 1.05
CA SER A 10 9.75 0.65 0.69
C SER A 10 8.29 0.95 1.05
N GLN A 11 8.01 1.98 1.85
CA GLN A 11 6.63 2.36 2.20
C GLN A 11 6.56 3.75 2.83
N VAL A 12 5.93 4.69 2.14
CA VAL A 12 5.58 6.01 2.67
C VAL A 12 4.10 6.30 2.45
N HIS A 13 3.55 7.23 3.25
CA HIS A 13 2.18 7.71 3.12
C HIS A 13 2.15 9.23 2.99
N CYS A 14 1.44 9.73 1.98
CA CYS A 14 1.07 11.14 1.89
C CYS A 14 -0.44 11.29 2.10
N TYR A 15 -0.83 12.37 2.78
CA TYR A 15 -2.23 12.68 3.06
C TYR A 15 -2.42 14.17 3.37
N GLY A 16 -3.59 14.70 2.99
CA GLY A 16 -3.98 16.07 3.28
C GLY A 16 -4.66 16.19 4.64
N LYS A 17 -4.93 17.43 5.05
CA LYS A 17 -5.69 17.71 6.28
C LYS A 17 -7.11 17.13 6.19
N ASN A 18 -7.64 16.76 7.36
CA ASN A 18 -9.04 16.40 7.49
C ASN A 18 -9.90 17.66 7.39
N THR A 19 -10.61 17.81 6.28
CA THR A 19 -11.52 18.94 6.01
C THR A 19 -12.82 18.43 5.42
N VAL A 20 -13.79 19.33 5.22
CA VAL A 20 -15.06 18.99 4.57
C VAL A 20 -14.84 18.52 3.12
N GLU A 21 -13.84 19.08 2.42
CA GLU A 21 -13.49 18.75 1.04
C GLU A 21 -12.58 17.52 0.93
N ASN A 22 -11.89 17.17 2.03
CA ASN A 22 -10.99 16.01 2.11
C ASN A 22 -11.23 15.27 3.43
N PRO A 23 -12.41 14.66 3.62
CA PRO A 23 -12.76 14.02 4.88
C PRO A 23 -11.97 12.72 5.08
N TRP A 24 -11.47 12.52 6.29
CA TRP A 24 -10.87 11.25 6.68
C TRP A 24 -11.94 10.26 7.12
N LEU A 25 -11.81 9.02 6.70
CA LEU A 25 -12.71 7.93 7.13
C LEU A 25 -12.43 7.47 8.56
N GLY A 26 -11.21 7.63 9.04
CA GLY A 26 -10.80 7.19 10.36
C GLY A 26 -9.80 8.15 10.99
N PHE A 27 -8.99 7.64 11.90
CA PHE A 27 -8.01 8.41 12.66
C PHE A 27 -6.60 7.92 12.36
N LEU A 28 -5.66 8.88 12.28
CA LEU A 28 -4.23 8.61 12.24
C LEU A 28 -3.54 9.41 13.37
N GLN A 29 -2.72 8.72 14.16
CA GLN A 29 -1.85 9.40 15.12
C GLN A 29 -0.61 9.90 14.39
N GLY A 30 -0.46 11.22 14.23
CA GLY A 30 0.66 11.82 13.51
C GLY A 30 0.39 13.30 13.18
N PRO A 31 1.15 13.88 12.26
CA PRO A 31 0.91 15.22 11.76
C PRO A 31 -0.50 15.36 11.16
N GLU A 32 -1.04 16.59 11.15
CA GLU A 32 -2.34 16.87 10.53
C GLU A 32 -2.36 16.63 9.01
N GLN A 33 -1.17 16.66 8.38
CA GLN A 33 -0.95 16.32 6.98
C GLN A 33 0.50 15.90 6.77
N VAL A 34 0.72 15.14 5.71
CA VAL A 34 2.03 14.91 5.07
C VAL A 34 1.79 15.03 3.56
N SER A 35 2.05 16.20 3.01
CA SER A 35 1.88 16.43 1.57
C SER A 35 2.99 15.74 0.76
N GLY A 36 2.83 15.68 -0.58
CA GLY A 36 3.90 15.21 -1.45
C GLY A 36 5.15 16.08 -1.37
N ASP A 37 5.00 17.41 -1.16
CA ASP A 37 6.14 18.32 -0.98
C ASP A 37 6.90 18.00 0.31
N ASP A 38 6.17 17.83 1.44
CA ASP A 38 6.77 17.46 2.74
C ASP A 38 7.54 16.14 2.62
N MET A 39 6.98 15.17 1.92
CA MET A 39 7.61 13.86 1.74
C MET A 39 8.88 13.95 0.88
N VAL A 40 8.85 14.67 -0.22
CA VAL A 40 10.03 14.83 -1.09
C VAL A 40 11.15 15.60 -0.38
N GLU A 41 10.80 16.62 0.44
CA GLU A 41 11.76 17.33 1.27
C GLU A 41 12.42 16.38 2.29
N ALA A 42 11.62 15.62 3.06
CA ALA A 42 12.13 14.66 4.04
C ALA A 42 13.03 13.59 3.40
N MET A 43 12.62 13.03 2.24
CA MET A 43 13.44 12.09 1.48
C MET A 43 14.79 12.68 1.08
N SER A 44 14.78 13.93 0.61
CA SER A 44 16.00 14.64 0.18
C SER A 44 16.98 14.86 1.34
N GLU A 45 16.47 15.20 2.53
CA GLU A 45 17.28 15.42 3.73
C GLU A 45 18.06 14.18 4.16
N VAL A 46 17.52 12.99 3.94
CA VAL A 46 18.14 11.71 4.35
C VAL A 46 18.75 10.93 3.18
N GLY A 47 18.79 11.51 1.98
CA GLY A 47 19.41 10.89 0.80
C GLY A 47 18.60 9.72 0.21
N VAL A 48 17.27 9.75 0.31
CA VAL A 48 16.35 8.81 -0.33
C VAL A 48 15.95 9.36 -1.70
N ASP A 49 16.17 8.59 -2.75
CA ASP A 49 15.95 9.00 -4.15
C ASP A 49 14.50 8.88 -4.60
N GLY A 50 13.77 7.90 -4.07
CA GLY A 50 12.39 7.60 -4.40
C GLY A 50 11.70 6.76 -3.31
N ALA A 51 10.39 6.57 -3.42
CA ALA A 51 9.64 5.79 -2.45
C ALA A 51 8.44 5.05 -3.06
N LEU A 52 7.99 3.99 -2.40
CA LEU A 52 6.70 3.37 -2.67
C LEU A 52 5.62 4.15 -1.89
N LEU A 53 4.83 4.94 -2.62
CA LEU A 53 3.74 5.73 -2.07
C LEU A 53 2.48 4.88 -1.97
N VAL A 54 2.17 4.47 -0.75
CA VAL A 54 1.02 3.61 -0.46
C VAL A 54 -0.15 4.46 0.00
N SER A 55 -1.34 4.29 -0.61
CA SER A 55 -2.55 4.99 -0.16
C SER A 55 -2.87 4.63 1.30
N PRO A 56 -3.02 5.62 2.21
CA PRO A 56 -3.24 5.37 3.63
C PRO A 56 -4.69 4.93 3.88
N PHE A 57 -4.88 3.62 4.07
CA PHE A 57 -6.18 3.00 4.20
C PHE A 57 -7.06 3.61 5.30
N ASN A 58 -6.50 3.94 6.46
CA ASN A 58 -7.27 4.51 7.57
C ASN A 58 -7.83 5.91 7.26
N ILE A 59 -7.28 6.58 6.25
CA ILE A 59 -7.70 7.93 5.86
C ILE A 59 -8.65 7.85 4.66
N TYR A 60 -8.25 7.16 3.60
CA TYR A 60 -8.97 7.20 2.32
C TYR A 60 -9.62 5.87 1.92
N GLY A 61 -9.51 4.82 2.75
CA GLY A 61 -10.04 3.50 2.41
C GLY A 61 -9.41 3.00 1.12
N TYR A 62 -10.24 2.71 0.15
CA TYR A 62 -9.83 2.20 -1.16
C TYR A 62 -9.62 3.29 -2.22
N ASP A 63 -9.85 4.57 -1.89
CA ASP A 63 -9.68 5.69 -2.81
C ASP A 63 -8.20 6.09 -2.99
N PRO A 64 -7.62 5.99 -4.21
CA PRO A 64 -6.26 6.37 -4.50
C PRO A 64 -6.10 7.84 -4.93
N SER A 65 -7.16 8.63 -5.00
CA SER A 65 -7.16 9.96 -5.65
C SER A 65 -6.06 10.88 -5.12
N TYR A 66 -5.82 10.85 -3.80
CA TYR A 66 -4.79 11.70 -3.21
C TYR A 66 -3.37 11.35 -3.69
N ILE A 67 -3.01 10.06 -3.70
CA ILE A 67 -1.68 9.63 -4.13
C ILE A 67 -1.46 9.81 -5.64
N LEU A 68 -2.52 9.75 -6.45
CA LEU A 68 -2.46 10.07 -7.87
C LEU A 68 -2.07 11.53 -8.09
N GLY A 69 -2.69 12.46 -7.37
CA GLY A 69 -2.34 13.89 -7.43
C GLY A 69 -0.90 14.17 -6.95
N VAL A 70 -0.43 13.44 -5.93
CA VAL A 70 0.97 13.53 -5.48
C VAL A 70 1.92 13.04 -6.56
N TYR A 71 1.63 11.92 -7.21
CA TYR A 71 2.46 11.37 -8.27
C TYR A 71 2.57 12.31 -9.47
N GLU A 72 1.45 12.90 -9.90
CA GLU A 72 1.43 13.87 -11.01
C GLU A 72 2.31 15.10 -10.72
N LYS A 73 2.31 15.56 -9.47
CA LYS A 73 3.10 16.73 -9.03
C LYS A 73 4.59 16.42 -8.90
N HIS A 74 4.96 15.18 -8.60
CA HIS A 74 6.34 14.77 -8.31
C HIS A 74 6.79 13.61 -9.23
N PRO A 75 6.92 13.84 -10.54
CA PRO A 75 7.25 12.79 -11.50
C PRO A 75 8.58 12.13 -11.19
N GLY A 76 8.62 10.80 -11.23
CA GLY A 76 9.83 10.00 -11.00
C GLY A 76 10.26 9.87 -9.53
N LYS A 77 9.46 10.37 -8.57
CA LYS A 77 9.75 10.22 -7.14
C LYS A 77 9.05 9.03 -6.50
N PHE A 78 7.90 8.61 -7.01
CA PHE A 78 7.06 7.62 -6.37
C PHE A 78 6.66 6.47 -7.29
N GLY A 79 6.61 5.26 -6.72
CA GLY A 79 5.86 4.14 -7.26
C GLY A 79 4.56 3.98 -6.46
N LEU A 80 3.42 3.81 -7.14
CA LEU A 80 2.10 3.85 -6.53
C LEU A 80 1.59 2.46 -6.14
N ILE A 81 1.04 2.36 -4.94
CA ILE A 81 0.36 1.16 -4.41
C ILE A 81 -0.94 1.58 -3.74
N ARG A 82 -2.06 0.89 -4.06
CA ARG A 82 -3.34 1.12 -3.37
C ARG A 82 -3.94 -0.17 -2.83
N PRO A 83 -4.74 -0.11 -1.76
CA PRO A 83 -5.57 -1.22 -1.33
C PRO A 83 -6.75 -1.45 -2.26
N PHE A 84 -7.18 -2.71 -2.37
CA PHE A 84 -8.38 -3.12 -3.08
C PHE A 84 -9.40 -3.71 -2.12
N ASP A 85 -10.69 -3.48 -2.43
CA ASP A 85 -11.81 -4.03 -1.67
C ASP A 85 -12.08 -5.48 -2.09
N PRO A 86 -11.91 -6.48 -1.19
CA PRO A 86 -12.22 -7.86 -1.53
C PRO A 86 -13.72 -8.13 -1.75
N ASP A 87 -14.59 -7.20 -1.35
CA ASP A 87 -16.04 -7.30 -1.52
C ASP A 87 -16.54 -6.55 -2.77
N SER A 88 -15.64 -5.92 -3.54
CA SER A 88 -16.01 -5.29 -4.82
C SER A 88 -16.48 -6.34 -5.83
N SER A 89 -17.50 -5.99 -6.61
CA SER A 89 -17.97 -6.80 -7.74
C SER A 89 -17.17 -6.63 -9.03
N SER A 90 -16.19 -5.71 -9.06
CA SER A 90 -15.41 -5.30 -10.23
C SER A 90 -13.89 -5.36 -10.02
N ILE A 91 -13.44 -6.27 -9.14
CA ILE A 91 -12.01 -6.39 -8.75
C ILE A 91 -11.09 -6.53 -9.98
N SER A 92 -11.43 -7.40 -10.91
CA SER A 92 -10.59 -7.66 -12.09
C SER A 92 -10.44 -6.43 -12.98
N GLU A 93 -11.54 -5.73 -13.22
CA GLU A 93 -11.56 -4.47 -13.98
C GLU A 93 -10.76 -3.38 -13.27
N GLU A 94 -11.00 -3.20 -11.96
CA GLU A 94 -10.31 -2.20 -11.14
C GLU A 94 -8.79 -2.43 -11.13
N ILE A 95 -8.34 -3.69 -11.02
CA ILE A 95 -6.92 -4.04 -11.04
C ILE A 95 -6.32 -3.81 -12.43
N SER A 96 -7.06 -4.14 -13.49
CA SER A 96 -6.61 -3.89 -14.85
C SER A 96 -6.48 -2.39 -15.14
N GLU A 97 -7.44 -1.57 -14.73
CA GLU A 97 -7.37 -0.11 -14.85
C GLU A 97 -6.20 0.45 -14.03
N TRP A 98 -6.03 -0.03 -12.80
CA TRP A 98 -4.93 0.37 -11.93
C TRP A 98 -3.57 0.06 -12.55
N ALA A 99 -3.39 -1.15 -13.07
CA ALA A 99 -2.14 -1.57 -13.71
C ALA A 99 -1.76 -0.71 -14.91
N ASN A 100 -2.74 -0.14 -15.61
CA ASN A 100 -2.52 0.76 -16.74
C ASN A 100 -2.31 2.23 -16.32
N THR A 101 -2.42 2.54 -15.04
CA THR A 101 -2.20 3.89 -14.51
C THR A 101 -0.70 4.18 -14.41
N PRO A 102 -0.21 5.31 -14.93
CA PRO A 102 1.21 5.65 -14.83
C PRO A 102 1.71 5.69 -13.37
N GLY A 103 2.88 5.09 -13.15
CA GLY A 103 3.52 5.05 -11.83
C GLY A 103 3.10 3.91 -10.94
N VAL A 104 2.12 3.10 -11.32
CA VAL A 104 1.70 1.93 -10.55
C VAL A 104 2.77 0.84 -10.55
N VAL A 105 3.05 0.30 -9.36
CA VAL A 105 4.05 -0.74 -9.14
C VAL A 105 3.54 -1.89 -8.26
N GLY A 106 2.32 -1.82 -7.73
CA GLY A 106 1.75 -2.88 -6.92
C GLY A 106 0.31 -2.65 -6.50
N ALA A 107 -0.29 -3.68 -5.94
CA ALA A 107 -1.59 -3.69 -5.29
C ALA A 107 -1.42 -3.95 -3.79
N ARG A 108 -2.48 -3.76 -2.99
CA ARG A 108 -2.45 -4.02 -1.55
C ARG A 108 -3.73 -4.69 -1.08
N ILE A 109 -3.59 -5.59 -0.10
CA ILE A 109 -4.70 -6.18 0.67
C ILE A 109 -4.54 -5.82 2.15
N MET A 110 -5.64 -5.41 2.77
CA MET A 110 -5.71 -5.15 4.22
C MET A 110 -6.47 -6.28 4.88
N PHE A 111 -5.81 -7.14 5.66
CA PHE A 111 -6.52 -8.17 6.43
C PHE A 111 -7.26 -7.51 7.60
N ARG A 112 -8.55 -7.27 7.43
CA ARG A 112 -9.37 -6.54 8.38
C ARG A 112 -10.48 -7.37 9.01
N ASP A 113 -10.95 -8.39 8.33
CA ASP A 113 -12.00 -9.25 8.82
C ASP A 113 -11.40 -10.59 9.29
N PRO A 114 -11.50 -10.91 10.59
CA PRO A 114 -10.98 -12.16 11.12
C PRO A 114 -11.73 -13.40 10.61
N SER A 115 -12.90 -13.24 9.98
CA SER A 115 -13.66 -14.33 9.38
C SER A 115 -13.14 -14.74 7.99
N TRP A 116 -12.27 -13.95 7.38
CA TRP A 116 -11.71 -14.27 6.08
C TRP A 116 -10.90 -15.56 6.10
N SER A 117 -11.11 -16.37 5.09
CA SER A 117 -10.43 -17.65 4.89
C SER A 117 -9.66 -17.66 3.57
N PRO A 118 -8.79 -18.66 3.34
CA PRO A 118 -8.09 -18.80 2.05
C PRO A 118 -9.04 -19.00 0.85
N ASP A 119 -10.30 -19.33 1.12
CA ASP A 119 -11.31 -19.52 0.08
C ASP A 119 -12.16 -18.28 -0.17
N HIS A 120 -11.88 -17.17 0.49
CA HIS A 120 -12.58 -15.90 0.23
C HIS A 120 -12.45 -15.51 -1.25
N PRO A 121 -13.56 -15.37 -1.99
CA PRO A 121 -13.52 -15.19 -3.43
C PRO A 121 -12.77 -13.91 -3.85
N GLY A 122 -13.03 -12.79 -3.19
CA GLY A 122 -12.39 -11.53 -3.53
C GLY A 122 -10.91 -11.47 -3.22
N LEU A 123 -10.42 -12.13 -2.14
CA LEU A 123 -8.97 -12.25 -1.91
C LEU A 123 -8.29 -13.02 -3.05
N ASN A 124 -8.90 -14.14 -3.46
CA ASN A 124 -8.38 -14.94 -4.58
C ASN A 124 -8.43 -14.16 -5.89
N GLU A 125 -9.50 -13.39 -6.13
CA GLU A 125 -9.65 -12.56 -7.32
C GLU A 125 -8.58 -11.44 -7.38
N ILE A 126 -8.33 -10.73 -6.26
CA ILE A 126 -7.26 -9.73 -6.20
C ILE A 126 -5.91 -10.35 -6.56
N LEU A 127 -5.57 -11.50 -5.97
CA LEU A 127 -4.29 -12.16 -6.21
C LEU A 127 -4.16 -12.65 -7.65
N SER A 128 -5.22 -13.25 -8.21
CA SER A 128 -5.22 -13.77 -9.59
C SER A 128 -5.13 -12.64 -10.61
N SER A 129 -5.91 -11.57 -10.44
CA SER A 129 -5.93 -10.43 -11.35
C SER A 129 -4.63 -9.63 -11.28
N SER A 130 -4.06 -9.46 -10.08
CA SER A 130 -2.74 -8.82 -9.92
C SER A 130 -1.64 -9.64 -10.61
N ARG A 131 -1.68 -10.97 -10.50
CA ARG A 131 -0.74 -11.85 -11.22
C ARG A 131 -0.84 -11.68 -12.74
N GLN A 132 -2.05 -11.56 -13.28
CA GLN A 132 -2.27 -11.35 -14.72
C GLN A 132 -1.69 -10.03 -15.23
N GLN A 133 -1.56 -9.05 -14.36
CA GLN A 133 -1.01 -7.71 -14.64
C GLN A 133 0.45 -7.56 -14.19
N ASP A 134 1.12 -8.66 -13.76
CA ASP A 134 2.48 -8.64 -13.20
C ASP A 134 2.66 -7.67 -12.01
N LEU A 135 1.60 -7.41 -11.23
CA LEU A 135 1.62 -6.56 -10.05
C LEU A 135 1.94 -7.38 -8.79
N PRO A 136 3.00 -7.05 -8.04
CA PRO A 136 3.19 -7.51 -6.67
C PRO A 136 2.03 -7.09 -5.77
N VAL A 137 1.70 -7.93 -4.77
CA VAL A 137 0.64 -7.63 -3.82
C VAL A 137 1.20 -7.51 -2.41
N ASN A 138 1.15 -6.31 -1.86
CA ASN A 138 1.46 -6.03 -0.47
C ASN A 138 0.31 -6.49 0.42
N ILE A 139 0.61 -7.18 1.52
CA ILE A 139 -0.43 -7.67 2.44
C ILE A 139 -0.15 -7.21 3.86
N MET A 140 -1.07 -6.39 4.38
CA MET A 140 -1.12 -6.03 5.79
C MET A 140 -1.75 -7.19 6.57
N CYS A 141 -0.91 -8.14 7.01
CA CYS A 141 -1.31 -9.41 7.59
C CYS A 141 -0.91 -9.61 9.07
N SER A 142 -0.53 -8.54 9.77
CA SER A 142 -0.03 -8.59 11.14
C SER A 142 -0.95 -9.32 12.14
N SER A 143 -2.25 -9.35 11.86
CA SER A 143 -3.25 -10.04 12.70
C SER A 143 -3.50 -11.49 12.28
N ASN A 144 -3.06 -11.92 11.08
CA ASN A 144 -3.38 -13.24 10.54
C ASN A 144 -2.33 -13.78 9.56
N LEU A 145 -1.16 -14.11 10.08
CA LEU A 145 -0.08 -14.73 9.29
C LEU A 145 -0.45 -16.10 8.74
N SER A 146 -1.36 -16.82 9.39
CA SER A 146 -1.82 -18.14 8.92
C SER A 146 -2.62 -18.01 7.62
N LEU A 147 -3.46 -16.97 7.50
CA LEU A 147 -4.17 -16.68 6.27
C LEU A 147 -3.19 -16.29 5.15
N PHE A 148 -2.21 -15.43 5.46
CA PHE A 148 -1.16 -15.08 4.51
C PHE A 148 -0.45 -16.32 3.97
N GLN A 149 0.01 -17.22 4.85
CA GLN A 149 0.68 -18.45 4.46
C GLN A 149 -0.19 -19.33 3.55
N SER A 150 -1.47 -19.46 3.87
CA SER A 150 -2.41 -20.27 3.08
C SER A 150 -2.63 -19.68 1.69
N LEU A 151 -2.76 -18.36 1.59
CA LEU A 151 -2.88 -17.68 0.30
C LEU A 151 -1.59 -17.78 -0.52
N ALA A 152 -0.41 -17.66 0.11
CA ALA A 152 0.85 -17.82 -0.56
C ALA A 152 1.04 -19.23 -1.17
N VAL A 153 0.59 -20.26 -0.46
CA VAL A 153 0.58 -21.65 -0.98
C VAL A 153 -0.40 -21.80 -2.14
N LYS A 154 -1.54 -21.14 -2.08
CA LYS A 154 -2.60 -21.22 -3.10
C LYS A 154 -2.27 -20.43 -4.36
N HIS A 155 -1.49 -19.36 -4.23
CA HIS A 155 -1.10 -18.45 -5.32
C HIS A 155 0.44 -18.37 -5.47
N PRO A 156 1.13 -19.48 -5.77
CA PRO A 156 2.60 -19.53 -5.76
C PRO A 156 3.24 -18.67 -6.86
N GLU A 157 2.47 -18.27 -7.87
CA GLU A 157 2.94 -17.45 -8.98
C GLU A 157 2.69 -15.95 -8.78
N THR A 158 1.97 -15.56 -7.71
CA THR A 158 1.76 -14.16 -7.36
C THR A 158 2.88 -13.71 -6.43
N GLN A 159 3.55 -12.61 -6.79
CA GLN A 159 4.55 -12.03 -5.90
C GLN A 159 3.86 -11.36 -4.72
N LEU A 160 4.05 -11.92 -3.52
CA LEU A 160 3.49 -11.40 -2.27
C LEU A 160 4.55 -10.69 -1.45
N VAL A 161 4.18 -9.57 -0.84
CA VAL A 161 5.01 -8.77 0.04
C VAL A 161 4.33 -8.65 1.40
N ILE A 162 5.02 -8.98 2.49
CA ILE A 162 4.50 -8.81 3.85
C ILE A 162 4.77 -7.39 4.31
N ASP A 163 3.72 -6.61 4.56
CA ASP A 163 3.86 -5.28 5.15
C ASP A 163 4.36 -5.37 6.58
N HIS A 164 5.23 -4.42 6.95
CA HIS A 164 5.74 -4.25 8.32
C HIS A 164 6.32 -5.55 8.93
N LEU A 165 6.89 -6.44 8.12
CA LEU A 165 7.42 -7.75 8.54
C LEU A 165 6.37 -8.63 9.27
N GLY A 166 5.08 -8.36 9.08
CA GLY A 166 4.00 -9.05 9.80
C GLY A 166 3.89 -8.70 11.29
N ILE A 167 4.57 -7.66 11.75
CA ILE A 167 4.54 -7.21 13.16
C ILE A 167 3.16 -6.65 13.49
N VAL A 168 2.64 -7.00 14.66
CA VAL A 168 1.35 -6.49 15.15
C VAL A 168 1.42 -4.97 15.34
N GLN A 169 0.41 -4.27 14.84
CA GLN A 169 0.32 -2.82 14.91
C GLN A 169 -0.77 -2.38 15.93
N PRO A 170 -0.57 -1.33 16.70
CA PRO A 170 0.69 -0.56 16.79
C PRO A 170 1.82 -1.38 17.47
N PHE A 171 3.04 -1.19 17.00
CA PHE A 171 4.20 -1.81 17.63
C PHE A 171 4.54 -1.07 18.93
N GLU A 172 4.49 -1.77 20.03
CA GLU A 172 4.98 -1.27 21.33
C GLU A 172 6.36 -1.88 21.58
N PRO A 173 7.43 -1.06 21.64
CA PRO A 173 8.74 -1.58 21.99
C PRO A 173 8.72 -2.15 23.42
N PRO A 174 9.54 -3.15 23.74
CA PRO A 174 9.66 -3.64 25.10
C PRO A 174 10.05 -2.48 26.04
N PRO A 175 9.55 -2.48 27.29
CA PRO A 175 9.94 -1.46 28.25
C PRO A 175 11.45 -1.41 28.38
N SER A 176 12.01 -0.21 28.40
CA SER A 176 13.44 0.00 28.64
C SER A 176 13.80 -0.53 30.03
N GLU A 177 14.78 -1.44 30.09
CA GLU A 177 15.38 -1.90 31.36
C GLU A 177 16.07 -0.75 32.11
#